data_0cd8232a006dcd10226c4e6b9a243b79
#
_entry.id   0cd8232a006dcd10226c4e6b9a243b79
#
_cell.length_a   1.000
_cell.length_b   1.000
_cell.length_c   1.000
_cell.angle_alpha   90.00
_cell.angle_beta   90.00
_cell.angle_gamma   90.00
#
_symmetry.space_group_name_H-M   'P 1'
#
loop_
_entity.id
_entity.type
_entity.pdbx_description
1 polymer ?
#
loop_
_entity_poly.entity_id
_entity_poly.type
_entity_poly.pdbx_seq_one_letter_code
_entity_poly.pdbx_strand_id
1 'polypeptide(L)'
;MRIAIASDHAALALKAALADWLHEQGYAVDDLGPHDEGSVDYPDYGYKLAAAVAAGEATHGIALCGSGVGISIAVNRNPACRCALVSEPLSATLAREHNDANVIAIGARLTGIDMAKACVAAFLSTEFAGDRHIRRVAKLGNPLNAGAAS
;
A
#
# COMPACT_ATOMS: atom_id res chain seq x y z
N MET A 1 8.44 -2.41 -12.94
CA MET A 1 7.66 -2.13 -11.70
C MET A 1 8.58 -2.28 -10.50
N ARG A 2 8.67 -1.26 -9.66
CA ARG A 2 9.44 -1.26 -8.42
C ARG A 2 8.50 -1.12 -7.24
N ILE A 3 8.67 -1.94 -6.22
CA ILE A 3 7.77 -2.04 -5.07
C ILE A 3 8.51 -1.60 -3.82
N ALA A 4 7.93 -0.66 -3.07
CA ALA A 4 8.38 -0.34 -1.72
C ALA A 4 7.55 -1.12 -0.71
N ILE A 5 8.20 -1.69 0.30
CA ILE A 5 7.53 -2.37 1.40
C ILE A 5 8.02 -1.82 2.73
N ALA A 6 7.12 -1.56 3.65
CA ALA A 6 7.44 -1.08 4.99
C ALA A 6 6.44 -1.63 6.00
N SER A 7 6.86 -1.73 7.25
CA SER A 7 6.01 -2.20 8.33
C SER A 7 6.29 -1.46 9.64
N ASP A 8 5.55 -1.79 10.68
CA ASP A 8 5.99 -1.59 12.05
C ASP A 8 6.57 -2.90 12.62
N HIS A 9 6.91 -2.90 13.91
CA HIS A 9 7.50 -4.07 14.58
C HIS A 9 6.54 -5.26 14.68
N ALA A 10 5.21 -5.05 14.62
CA ALA A 10 4.22 -6.12 14.70
C ALA A 10 4.14 -6.96 13.42
N ALA A 11 4.64 -6.44 12.31
CA ALA A 11 4.50 -7.07 10.99
C ALA A 11 5.84 -7.45 10.34
N LEU A 12 6.92 -7.54 11.11
CA LEU A 12 8.26 -7.88 10.58
C LEU A 12 8.29 -9.20 9.83
N ALA A 13 7.70 -10.26 10.41
CA ALA A 13 7.69 -11.59 9.81
C ALA A 13 6.89 -11.60 8.48
N LEU A 14 5.74 -10.94 8.45
CA LEU A 14 4.94 -10.82 7.24
C LEU A 14 5.67 -10.02 6.16
N LYS A 15 6.33 -8.92 6.55
CA LYS A 15 7.13 -8.09 5.63
C LYS A 15 8.25 -8.91 4.98
N ALA A 16 9.01 -9.64 5.79
CA ALA A 16 10.10 -10.48 5.29
C ALA A 16 9.59 -11.55 4.33
N ALA A 17 8.52 -12.25 4.69
CA ALA A 17 7.94 -13.31 3.85
C ALA A 17 7.40 -12.77 2.52
N LEU A 18 6.75 -11.60 2.52
CA LEU A 18 6.26 -10.97 1.30
C LEU A 18 7.40 -10.44 0.43
N ALA A 19 8.43 -9.84 1.03
CA ALA A 19 9.59 -9.35 0.29
C ALA A 19 10.33 -10.49 -0.41
N ASP A 20 10.57 -11.60 0.29
CA ASP A 20 11.22 -12.79 -0.27
C ASP A 20 10.39 -13.37 -1.42
N TRP A 21 9.10 -13.55 -1.20
CA TRP A 21 8.20 -14.05 -2.24
C TRP A 21 8.16 -13.13 -3.47
N LEU A 22 8.12 -11.82 -3.28
CA LEU A 22 8.15 -10.86 -4.40
C LEU A 22 9.46 -10.92 -5.19
N HIS A 23 10.60 -11.09 -4.51
CA HIS A 23 11.88 -11.33 -5.19
C HIS A 23 11.86 -12.62 -6.01
N GLU A 24 11.29 -13.70 -5.46
CA GLU A 24 11.12 -14.97 -6.20
C GLU A 24 10.22 -14.81 -7.43
N GLN A 25 9.25 -13.90 -7.39
CA GLN A 25 8.40 -13.56 -8.53
C GLN A 25 9.08 -12.61 -9.53
N GLY A 26 10.31 -12.16 -9.26
CA GLY A 26 11.10 -11.32 -10.17
C GLY A 26 10.87 -9.82 -10.01
N TYR A 27 10.21 -9.37 -8.96
CA TYR A 27 10.01 -7.95 -8.69
C TYR A 27 11.24 -7.29 -8.06
N ALA A 28 11.49 -6.03 -8.42
CA ALA A 28 12.41 -5.17 -7.68
C ALA A 28 11.69 -4.65 -6.43
N VAL A 29 12.23 -4.94 -5.25
CA VAL A 29 11.62 -4.61 -3.96
C VAL A 29 12.60 -3.81 -3.11
N ASP A 30 12.16 -2.65 -2.62
CA ASP A 30 12.85 -1.84 -1.63
C ASP A 30 12.20 -2.05 -0.27
N ASP A 31 12.89 -2.73 0.62
CA ASP A 31 12.47 -2.87 2.01
C ASP A 31 12.92 -1.64 2.81
N LEU A 32 11.96 -0.79 3.15
CA LEU A 32 12.20 0.47 3.86
C LEU A 32 12.27 0.32 5.38
N GLY A 33 12.14 -0.91 5.88
CA GLY A 33 12.28 -1.21 7.30
C GLY A 33 10.95 -1.28 8.07
N PRO A 34 11.08 -1.45 9.41
CA PRO A 34 12.30 -1.65 10.18
C PRO A 34 12.96 -3.01 9.90
N HIS A 35 14.23 -3.15 10.34
CA HIS A 35 15.00 -4.37 10.13
C HIS A 35 15.31 -5.14 11.43
N ASP A 36 14.79 -4.67 12.57
CA ASP A 36 14.91 -5.31 13.86
C ASP A 36 13.57 -5.28 14.63
N GLU A 37 13.52 -6.01 15.73
CA GLU A 37 12.30 -6.19 16.53
C GLU A 37 12.03 -5.04 17.53
N GLY A 38 12.86 -4.00 17.54
CA GLY A 38 12.65 -2.83 18.40
C GLY A 38 11.29 -2.16 18.14
N SER A 39 10.64 -1.73 19.20
CA SER A 39 9.36 -1.03 19.07
C SER A 39 9.52 0.26 18.26
N VAL A 40 8.67 0.44 17.26
CA VAL A 40 8.64 1.61 16.39
C VAL A 40 7.20 2.09 16.22
N ASP A 41 7.06 3.35 15.85
CA ASP A 41 5.77 3.93 15.54
C ASP A 41 5.41 3.71 14.07
N TYR A 42 4.26 3.08 13.82
CA TYR A 42 3.80 2.77 12.45
C TYR A 42 3.72 4.00 11.53
N PRO A 43 3.35 5.23 12.02
CA PRO A 43 3.28 6.39 11.14
C PRO A 43 4.62 6.74 10.49
N ASP A 44 5.73 6.60 11.20
CA ASP A 44 7.06 6.90 10.67
C ASP A 44 7.37 6.07 9.42
N TYR A 45 7.02 4.80 9.45
CA TYR A 45 7.23 3.89 8.30
C TYR A 45 6.17 4.07 7.22
N GLY A 46 4.94 4.40 7.59
CA GLY A 46 3.90 4.80 6.65
C GLY A 46 4.29 6.05 5.86
N TYR A 47 4.83 7.06 6.54
CA TYR A 47 5.31 8.29 5.89
C TYR A 47 6.52 8.05 4.99
N LYS A 48 7.44 7.19 5.43
CA LYS A 48 8.62 6.82 4.63
C LYS A 48 8.22 6.14 3.32
N LEU A 49 7.28 5.20 3.40
CA LEU A 49 6.75 4.52 2.22
C LEU A 49 6.01 5.49 1.30
N ALA A 50 5.16 6.34 1.86
CA ALA A 50 4.42 7.34 1.10
C ALA A 50 5.35 8.31 0.36
N ALA A 51 6.44 8.74 1.00
CA ALA A 51 7.44 9.59 0.39
C ALA A 51 8.13 8.92 -0.81
N ALA A 52 8.49 7.64 -0.70
CA ALA A 52 9.11 6.88 -1.78
C ALA A 52 8.16 6.75 -3.00
N VAL A 53 6.89 6.47 -2.76
CA VAL A 53 5.88 6.40 -3.84
C VAL A 53 5.64 7.77 -4.45
N ALA A 54 5.50 8.81 -3.64
CA ALA A 54 5.28 10.19 -4.11
C ALA A 54 6.46 10.72 -4.95
N ALA A 55 7.69 10.35 -4.60
CA ALA A 55 8.90 10.71 -5.34
C ALA A 55 9.12 9.90 -6.63
N GLY A 56 8.31 8.88 -6.88
CA GLY A 56 8.47 7.98 -8.03
C GLY A 56 9.61 6.97 -7.88
N GLU A 57 10.16 6.82 -6.68
CA GLU A 57 11.18 5.80 -6.37
C GLU A 57 10.57 4.40 -6.41
N ALA A 58 9.29 4.28 -6.11
CA ALA A 58 8.49 3.07 -6.28
C ALA A 58 7.19 3.40 -6.99
N THR A 59 6.70 2.47 -7.82
CA THR A 59 5.40 2.59 -8.49
C THR A 59 4.25 2.12 -7.61
N HIS A 60 4.52 1.16 -6.73
CA HIS A 60 3.56 0.53 -5.84
C HIS A 60 4.14 0.37 -4.44
N GLY A 61 3.29 0.45 -3.44
CA GLY A 61 3.68 0.28 -2.04
C GLY A 61 2.87 -0.79 -1.32
N ILE A 62 3.51 -1.45 -0.35
CA ILE A 62 2.87 -2.40 0.55
C ILE A 62 3.20 -1.97 1.97
N ALA A 63 2.17 -1.57 2.72
CA ALA A 63 2.27 -1.06 4.08
C ALA A 63 1.67 -2.07 5.08
N LEU A 64 2.41 -2.44 6.10
CA LEU A 64 2.02 -3.48 7.04
C LEU A 64 2.11 -2.98 8.48
N CYS A 65 1.09 -3.27 9.27
CA CYS A 65 1.16 -3.15 10.73
C CYS A 65 0.28 -4.23 11.35
N GLY A 66 0.02 -4.18 12.64
CA GLY A 66 -0.79 -5.21 13.30
C GLY A 66 -2.18 -5.36 12.71
N SER A 67 -2.89 -4.25 12.49
CA SER A 67 -4.24 -4.24 11.88
C SER A 67 -4.26 -3.75 10.43
N GLY A 68 -3.20 -3.09 9.98
CA GLY A 68 -3.16 -2.37 8.69
C GLY A 68 -3.85 -1.02 8.72
N VAL A 69 -4.69 -0.76 9.74
CA VAL A 69 -5.51 0.46 9.82
C VAL A 69 -4.65 1.71 10.01
N GLY A 70 -3.84 1.74 11.05
CA GLY A 70 -3.04 2.92 11.40
C GLY A 70 -2.05 3.30 10.31
N ILE A 71 -1.36 2.34 9.75
CA ILE A 71 -0.39 2.61 8.69
C ILE A 71 -1.08 3.08 7.39
N SER A 72 -2.28 2.59 7.09
CA SER A 72 -3.06 3.07 5.94
C SER A 72 -3.45 4.54 6.10
N ILE A 73 -3.84 4.95 7.31
CA ILE A 73 -4.15 6.35 7.61
C ILE A 73 -2.90 7.22 7.40
N ALA A 74 -1.75 6.77 7.91
CA ALA A 74 -0.49 7.49 7.75
C ALA A 74 -0.11 7.69 6.27
N VAL A 75 -0.14 6.63 5.48
CA VAL A 75 0.16 6.69 4.04
C VAL A 75 -0.78 7.67 3.33
N ASN A 76 -2.07 7.64 3.64
CA ASN A 76 -3.07 8.50 3.00
C ASN A 76 -2.99 9.98 3.39
N ARG A 77 -2.12 10.37 4.33
CA ARG A 77 -1.82 11.78 4.58
C ARG A 77 -1.05 12.43 3.42
N ASN A 78 -0.37 11.64 2.62
CA ASN A 78 0.31 12.14 1.42
C ASN A 78 -0.69 12.16 0.24
N PRO A 79 -0.97 13.33 -0.36
CA PRO A 79 -1.97 13.45 -1.43
C PRO A 79 -1.60 12.70 -2.72
N ALA A 80 -0.34 12.31 -2.89
CA ALA A 80 0.08 11.47 -4.01
C ALA A 80 -0.22 9.99 -3.79
N CYS A 81 -0.58 9.59 -2.57
CA CYS A 81 -0.84 8.20 -2.21
C CYS A 81 -2.33 7.92 -2.07
N ARG A 82 -2.74 6.80 -2.59
CA ARG A 82 -4.07 6.21 -2.42
C ARG A 82 -3.86 4.80 -1.90
N CYS A 83 -3.93 4.68 -0.57
CA CYS A 83 -3.72 3.43 0.15
C CYS A 83 -5.06 2.79 0.50
N ALA A 84 -5.26 1.57 0.07
CA ALA A 84 -6.42 0.77 0.41
C ALA A 84 -6.05 -0.28 1.47
N LEU A 85 -6.80 -0.29 2.59
CA LEU A 85 -6.73 -1.37 3.57
C LEU A 85 -7.48 -2.57 3.00
N VAL A 86 -6.80 -3.68 2.79
CA VAL A 86 -7.36 -4.89 2.19
C VAL A 86 -7.13 -6.12 3.04
N SER A 87 -8.09 -7.06 3.00
CA SER A 87 -8.00 -8.34 3.69
C SER A 87 -8.38 -9.52 2.79
N GLU A 88 -8.72 -9.24 1.52
CA GLU A 88 -9.07 -10.26 0.52
C GLU A 88 -8.80 -9.73 -0.89
N PRO A 89 -8.62 -10.61 -1.90
CA PRO A 89 -8.16 -10.20 -3.23
C PRO A 89 -9.13 -9.31 -4.02
N LEU A 90 -10.44 -9.48 -3.84
CA LEU A 90 -11.43 -8.67 -4.56
C LEU A 90 -11.30 -7.18 -4.21
N SER A 91 -11.15 -6.85 -2.92
CA SER A 91 -10.92 -5.45 -2.51
C SER A 91 -9.63 -4.89 -3.10
N ALA A 92 -8.58 -5.69 -3.19
CA ALA A 92 -7.32 -5.26 -3.83
C ALA A 92 -7.51 -4.99 -5.33
N THR A 93 -8.25 -5.84 -6.03
CA THR A 93 -8.62 -5.65 -7.44
C THR A 93 -9.41 -4.35 -7.63
N LEU A 94 -10.48 -4.16 -6.85
CA LEU A 94 -11.34 -2.98 -6.96
C LEU A 94 -10.62 -1.69 -6.58
N ALA A 95 -9.70 -1.75 -5.61
CA ALA A 95 -8.85 -0.61 -5.26
C ALA A 95 -8.01 -0.14 -6.45
N ARG A 96 -7.49 -1.07 -7.27
CA ARG A 96 -6.79 -0.74 -8.51
C ARG A 96 -7.75 -0.24 -9.58
N GLU A 97 -8.76 -1.01 -9.91
CA GLU A 97 -9.69 -0.69 -11.01
C GLU A 97 -10.41 0.65 -10.81
N HIS A 98 -10.88 0.91 -9.60
CA HIS A 98 -11.75 2.06 -9.34
C HIS A 98 -11.03 3.26 -8.75
N ASN A 99 -9.99 3.04 -7.94
CA ASN A 99 -9.35 4.11 -7.17
C ASN A 99 -7.91 4.38 -7.58
N ASP A 100 -7.39 3.64 -8.55
CA ASP A 100 -5.98 3.71 -8.93
C ASP A 100 -5.07 3.69 -7.68
N ALA A 101 -5.39 2.80 -6.74
CA ALA A 101 -4.63 2.69 -5.50
C ALA A 101 -3.18 2.32 -5.82
N ASN A 102 -2.24 3.11 -5.34
CA ASN A 102 -0.82 2.87 -5.52
C ASN A 102 -0.15 2.25 -4.29
N VAL A 103 -0.90 2.11 -3.20
CA VAL A 103 -0.47 1.42 -1.98
C VAL A 103 -1.61 0.54 -1.48
N ILE A 104 -1.29 -0.64 -0.96
CA ILE A 104 -2.21 -1.42 -0.13
C ILE A 104 -1.65 -1.57 1.28
N ALA A 105 -2.55 -1.62 2.26
CA ALA A 105 -2.20 -1.92 3.64
C ALA A 105 -2.83 -3.25 4.07
N ILE A 106 -2.08 -4.03 4.83
CA ILE A 106 -2.51 -5.35 5.33
C ILE A 106 -2.16 -5.47 6.81
N GLY A 107 -3.07 -6.05 7.59
CA GLY A 107 -2.88 -6.33 9.00
C GLY A 107 -2.27 -7.69 9.26
N ALA A 108 -1.06 -7.73 9.81
CA ALA A 108 -0.32 -8.98 10.06
C ALA A 108 -1.00 -9.88 11.11
N ARG A 109 -1.77 -9.30 12.03
CA ARG A 109 -2.52 -10.05 13.06
C ARG A 109 -3.85 -10.60 12.55
N LEU A 110 -4.32 -10.10 11.41
CA LEU A 110 -5.66 -10.39 10.87
C LEU A 110 -5.62 -11.22 9.59
N THR A 111 -4.51 -11.19 8.86
CA THR A 111 -4.39 -11.77 7.52
C THR A 111 -3.20 -12.72 7.47
N GLY A 112 -3.47 -13.98 7.15
CA GLY A 112 -2.42 -14.99 6.97
C GLY A 112 -1.61 -14.77 5.70
N ILE A 113 -0.44 -15.43 5.62
CA ILE A 113 0.51 -15.23 4.52
C ILE A 113 -0.07 -15.56 3.14
N ASP A 114 -0.83 -16.62 2.99
CA ASP A 114 -1.40 -16.99 1.69
C ASP A 114 -2.44 -15.97 1.21
N MET A 115 -3.28 -15.49 2.12
CA MET A 115 -4.23 -14.42 1.81
C MET A 115 -3.51 -13.11 1.49
N ALA A 116 -2.46 -12.78 2.22
CA ALA A 116 -1.65 -11.59 1.95
C ALA A 116 -1.01 -11.66 0.56
N LYS A 117 -0.43 -12.80 0.19
CA LYS A 117 0.11 -13.04 -1.16
C LYS A 117 -0.96 -12.88 -2.23
N ALA A 118 -2.17 -13.42 -2.00
CA ALA A 118 -3.29 -13.29 -2.94
C ALA A 118 -3.71 -11.82 -3.12
N CYS A 119 -3.78 -11.05 -2.03
CA CYS A 119 -4.06 -9.61 -2.09
C CYS A 119 -3.00 -8.86 -2.89
N VAL A 120 -1.73 -9.12 -2.61
CA VAL A 120 -0.60 -8.47 -3.31
C VAL A 120 -0.59 -8.84 -4.79
N ALA A 121 -0.80 -10.12 -5.12
CA ALA A 121 -0.86 -10.57 -6.50
C ALA A 121 -1.98 -9.88 -7.28
N ALA A 122 -3.17 -9.79 -6.71
CA ALA A 122 -4.31 -9.08 -7.32
C ALA A 122 -4.00 -7.58 -7.51
N PHE A 123 -3.39 -6.94 -6.51
CA PHE A 123 -2.99 -5.54 -6.56
C PHE A 123 -1.97 -5.27 -7.67
N LEU A 124 -0.95 -6.10 -7.81
CA LEU A 124 0.12 -5.89 -8.79
C LEU A 124 -0.29 -6.26 -10.22
N SER A 125 -1.27 -7.13 -10.41
CA SER A 125 -1.72 -7.60 -11.73
C SER A 125 -2.92 -6.85 -12.28
N THR A 126 -3.52 -5.94 -11.52
CA THR A 126 -4.71 -5.20 -11.93
C THR A 126 -4.36 -3.78 -12.35
N GLU A 127 -4.84 -3.35 -13.50
CA GLU A 127 -4.66 -2.00 -14.00
C GLU A 127 -5.84 -1.09 -13.62
N PHE A 128 -5.61 0.21 -13.65
CA PHE A 128 -6.67 1.19 -13.45
C PHE A 128 -7.65 1.16 -14.64
N ALA A 129 -8.94 1.05 -14.35
CA ALA A 129 -9.97 0.98 -15.38
C ALA A 129 -10.22 2.31 -16.09
N GLY A 130 -9.82 3.43 -15.50
CA GLY A 130 -9.99 4.75 -16.11
C GLY A 130 -11.46 5.17 -16.20
N ASP A 131 -11.84 5.77 -17.35
CA ASP A 131 -13.20 6.17 -17.68
C ASP A 131 -13.81 7.06 -16.58
N ARG A 132 -15.01 6.74 -16.08
CA ARG A 132 -15.71 7.50 -15.01
C ARG A 132 -14.92 7.64 -13.72
N HIS A 133 -13.94 6.77 -13.48
CA HIS A 133 -13.11 6.78 -12.27
C HIS A 133 -12.04 7.87 -12.29
N ILE A 134 -11.60 8.33 -13.45
CA ILE A 134 -10.53 9.34 -13.60
C ILE A 134 -10.89 10.62 -12.83
N ARG A 135 -12.09 11.14 -13.00
CA ARG A 135 -12.57 12.35 -12.32
C ARG A 135 -12.60 12.17 -10.80
N ARG A 136 -13.05 11.02 -10.35
CA ARG A 136 -13.16 10.70 -8.91
C ARG A 136 -11.79 10.59 -8.25
N VAL A 137 -10.87 9.91 -8.91
CA VAL A 137 -9.48 9.77 -8.43
C VAL A 137 -8.79 11.14 -8.37
N ALA A 138 -8.99 12.01 -9.36
CA ALA A 138 -8.45 13.37 -9.35
C ALA A 138 -8.93 14.16 -8.12
N LYS A 139 -10.16 13.99 -7.69
CA LYS A 139 -10.72 14.64 -6.49
C LYS A 139 -10.09 14.10 -5.20
N LEU A 140 -9.69 12.84 -5.15
CA LEU A 140 -9.00 12.25 -3.99
C LEU A 140 -7.67 12.94 -3.70
N GLY A 141 -6.95 13.35 -4.73
CA GLY A 141 -5.69 14.07 -4.58
C GLY A 141 -5.82 15.57 -4.26
N ASN A 142 -7.04 16.09 -4.26
CA ASN A 142 -7.28 17.52 -4.08
C ASN A 142 -8.54 17.81 -3.23
N PRO A 143 -8.54 17.43 -1.94
CA PRO A 143 -9.72 17.52 -1.08
C PRO A 143 -10.20 18.96 -0.83
N LEU A 144 -9.28 19.93 -0.82
CA LEU A 144 -9.61 21.34 -0.53
C LEU A 144 -10.39 22.00 -1.68
N ASN A 145 -10.29 21.49 -2.90
CA ASN A 145 -10.96 22.02 -4.07
C ASN A 145 -12.13 21.14 -4.53
N ALA A 146 -12.43 20.06 -3.84
CA ALA A 146 -13.47 19.11 -4.25
C ALA A 146 -14.87 19.72 -4.32
N GLY A 147 -15.17 20.72 -3.46
CA GLY A 147 -16.44 21.43 -3.46
C GLY A 147 -16.58 22.50 -4.55
N ALA A 148 -15.49 22.96 -5.16
CA ALA A 148 -15.49 23.99 -6.19
C ALA A 148 -15.77 23.44 -7.61
N ALA A 149 -15.78 22.13 -7.77
CA ALA A 149 -15.95 21.43 -9.05
C ALA A 149 -17.37 20.91 -9.29
N SER A 150 -18.34 21.37 -8.53
CA SER A 150 -19.76 21.01 -8.67
C SER A 150 -20.45 21.78 -9.78
#